data_d1ec0be01ee6c47e0a31d09bda2ca756
#
_entry.id   d1ec0be01ee6c47e0a31d09bda2ca756
#
_cell.length_a   1.000
_cell.length_b   1.000
_cell.length_c   1.000
_cell.angle_alpha   90.00
_cell.angle_beta   90.00
_cell.angle_gamma   90.00
#
_symmetry.space_group_name_H-M   'P 1'
#
loop_
_entity.id
_entity.type
_entity.pdbx_description
1 polymer ?
#
loop_
_entity_poly.entity_id
_entity_poly.type
_entity_poly.pdbx_seq_one_letter_code
_entity_poly.pdbx_strand_id
1 'polypeptide(L)'
;MDDASAERLADDNMAEPDNVAQLIGSAELSRISDRLDDLVAQGAEYHRRSVHREAVIDRLHEENQKLRDEVRASVFDPITADLMRLYDSFRRDADRLTESGADPGLVKLMESYADDVELILDRCGLEPFSAAVGEPFRRGDHVVSGTVEASDPAQLDRIAEVIAVGFRDRATGQIKRPLRAKFYRPGISADK
;
A
#
# COMPACT_ATOMS: atom_id res chain seq x y z
N MET A 1 52.19 97.03 -21.31
CA MET A 1 51.09 96.51 -22.15
C MET A 1 51.54 95.19 -22.72
N ASP A 2 51.11 94.00 -22.37
CA ASP A 2 49.92 93.56 -21.65
C ASP A 2 50.23 92.23 -20.90
N ASP A 3 50.08 92.27 -19.62
CA ASP A 3 50.14 91.10 -18.74
C ASP A 3 48.71 90.75 -18.32
N ALA A 4 47.96 90.10 -19.21
CA ALA A 4 46.56 89.77 -18.93
C ALA A 4 46.04 88.52 -19.69
N SER A 5 46.90 87.64 -20.18
CA SER A 5 46.48 86.45 -20.89
C SER A 5 46.93 85.09 -20.37
N ALA A 6 47.56 85.06 -19.22
CA ALA A 6 48.10 83.77 -18.64
C ALA A 6 47.28 83.18 -17.50
N GLU A 7 46.14 83.77 -17.10
CA GLU A 7 45.42 83.37 -15.85
C GLU A 7 44.03 82.67 -16.11
N ARG A 8 43.73 82.19 -17.29
CA ARG A 8 42.40 81.59 -17.64
C ARG A 8 42.44 80.12 -18.06
N LEU A 9 43.49 79.38 -17.88
CA LEU A 9 43.58 77.97 -18.29
C LEU A 9 43.84 76.97 -17.15
N ALA A 10 43.69 77.36 -15.92
CA ALA A 10 43.98 76.49 -14.79
C ALA A 10 42.80 76.07 -13.91
N ASP A 11 41.55 76.32 -14.33
CA ASP A 11 40.40 76.14 -13.43
C ASP A 11 39.25 75.26 -14.02
N ASP A 12 39.57 74.33 -14.87
CA ASP A 12 38.48 73.50 -15.46
C ASP A 12 38.77 71.97 -15.51
N ASN A 13 39.51 71.42 -14.56
CA ASN A 13 39.64 69.96 -14.49
C ASN A 13 39.98 69.44 -13.09
N MET A 14 39.27 69.90 -12.06
CA MET A 14 39.16 69.17 -10.77
C MET A 14 37.74 68.71 -10.58
N ALA A 15 37.39 67.51 -11.15
CA ALA A 15 36.18 66.79 -10.73
C ALA A 15 36.27 66.63 -9.20
N GLU A 16 35.30 67.19 -8.47
CA GLU A 16 35.28 67.13 -6.99
C GLU A 16 35.40 65.67 -6.51
N PRO A 17 36.24 65.37 -5.50
CA PRO A 17 36.45 64.00 -5.00
C PRO A 17 35.16 63.31 -4.55
N ASP A 18 34.16 64.04 -4.12
CA ASP A 18 32.83 63.51 -3.79
C ASP A 18 32.06 62.96 -5.00
N ASN A 19 32.23 63.53 -6.17
CA ASN A 19 31.55 63.03 -7.38
C ASN A 19 32.21 61.73 -7.88
N VAL A 20 33.51 61.56 -7.74
CA VAL A 20 34.21 60.32 -8.08
C VAL A 20 33.86 59.22 -7.09
N ALA A 21 33.75 59.49 -5.79
CA ALA A 21 33.32 58.54 -4.78
C ALA A 21 31.87 58.06 -4.96
N GLN A 22 30.95 58.96 -5.35
CA GLN A 22 29.57 58.63 -5.69
C GLN A 22 29.47 57.78 -6.97
N LEU A 23 30.26 58.05 -8.01
CA LEU A 23 30.31 57.24 -9.22
C LEU A 23 30.89 55.84 -8.98
N ILE A 24 31.91 55.71 -8.14
CA ILE A 24 32.45 54.39 -7.74
C ILE A 24 31.40 53.63 -6.92
N GLY A 25 30.76 54.24 -5.94
CA GLY A 25 29.70 53.61 -5.14
C GLY A 25 28.50 53.17 -5.97
N SER A 26 28.08 53.97 -6.98
CA SER A 26 27.00 53.61 -7.86
C SER A 26 27.34 52.41 -8.78
N ALA A 27 28.59 52.33 -9.25
CA ALA A 27 29.04 51.22 -10.07
C ALA A 27 29.15 49.91 -9.26
N GLU A 28 29.55 49.99 -8.00
CA GLU A 28 29.60 48.83 -7.10
C GLU A 28 28.18 48.34 -6.77
N LEU A 29 27.26 49.24 -6.49
CA LEU A 29 25.84 48.90 -6.26
C LEU A 29 25.21 48.25 -7.48
N SER A 30 25.50 48.75 -8.69
CA SER A 30 25.03 48.10 -9.93
C SER A 30 25.58 46.68 -10.07
N ARG A 31 26.87 46.45 -9.81
CA ARG A 31 27.50 45.10 -9.82
C ARG A 31 26.86 44.15 -8.81
N ILE A 32 26.54 44.65 -7.62
CA ILE A 32 25.87 43.85 -6.58
C ILE A 32 24.46 43.50 -7.05
N SER A 33 23.73 44.48 -7.62
CA SER A 33 22.38 44.24 -8.18
C SER A 33 22.40 43.15 -9.26
N ASP A 34 23.34 43.30 -10.25
CA ASP A 34 23.50 42.32 -11.34
C ASP A 34 23.76 40.89 -10.79
N ARG A 35 24.62 40.78 -9.76
CA ARG A 35 24.90 39.48 -9.10
C ARG A 35 23.71 38.93 -8.35
N LEU A 36 22.92 39.77 -7.71
CA LEU A 36 21.66 39.34 -7.05
C LEU A 36 20.66 38.82 -8.06
N ASP A 37 20.51 39.50 -9.20
CA ASP A 37 19.62 39.06 -10.28
C ASP A 37 20.08 37.72 -10.85
N ASP A 38 21.38 37.51 -11.05
CA ASP A 38 21.95 36.22 -11.45
C ASP A 38 21.68 35.12 -10.43
N LEU A 39 21.82 35.39 -9.14
CA LEU A 39 21.53 34.43 -8.07
C LEU A 39 20.05 34.07 -8.01
N VAL A 40 19.17 35.07 -8.18
CA VAL A 40 17.72 34.84 -8.26
C VAL A 40 17.37 33.96 -9.45
N ALA A 41 17.97 34.23 -10.62
CA ALA A 41 17.75 33.41 -11.81
C ALA A 41 18.24 31.96 -11.65
N GLN A 42 19.45 31.78 -11.05
CA GLN A 42 19.97 30.45 -10.72
C GLN A 42 19.09 29.71 -9.69
N GLY A 43 18.62 30.43 -8.67
CA GLY A 43 17.69 29.88 -7.67
C GLY A 43 16.37 29.42 -8.29
N ALA A 44 15.80 30.21 -9.18
CA ALA A 44 14.59 29.85 -9.90
C ALA A 44 14.78 28.62 -10.81
N GLU A 45 15.91 28.51 -11.49
CA GLU A 45 16.25 27.34 -12.29
C GLU A 45 16.46 26.08 -11.44
N TYR A 46 17.18 26.21 -10.31
CA TYR A 46 17.34 25.13 -9.37
C TYR A 46 15.99 24.65 -8.81
N HIS A 47 15.11 25.57 -8.46
CA HIS A 47 13.77 25.23 -7.97
C HIS A 47 12.94 24.49 -9.02
N ARG A 48 12.95 24.95 -10.27
CA ARG A 48 12.27 24.26 -11.39
C ARG A 48 12.79 22.83 -11.57
N ARG A 49 14.10 22.62 -11.50
CA ARG A 49 14.71 21.29 -11.60
C ARG A 49 14.38 20.42 -10.40
N SER A 50 14.26 21.00 -9.20
CA SER A 50 13.85 20.27 -8.00
C SER A 50 12.42 19.78 -8.11
N VAL A 51 11.47 20.66 -8.45
CA VAL A 51 10.06 20.31 -8.66
C VAL A 51 9.91 19.22 -9.73
N HIS A 52 10.66 19.33 -10.83
CA HIS A 52 10.62 18.27 -11.86
C HIS A 52 11.13 16.93 -11.34
N ARG A 53 12.24 16.93 -10.56
CA ARG A 53 12.76 15.67 -9.97
C ARG A 53 11.79 15.06 -8.97
N GLU A 54 11.15 15.86 -8.14
CA GLU A 54 10.12 15.41 -7.22
C GLU A 54 8.96 14.74 -7.96
N ALA A 55 8.44 15.38 -9.01
CA ALA A 55 7.38 14.81 -9.84
C ALA A 55 7.79 13.49 -10.52
N VAL A 56 9.05 13.35 -10.94
CA VAL A 56 9.56 12.07 -11.50
C VAL A 56 9.67 11.00 -10.42
N ILE A 57 10.13 11.36 -9.22
CA ILE A 57 10.21 10.43 -8.08
C ILE A 57 8.82 9.92 -7.72
N ASP A 58 7.84 10.82 -7.57
CA ASP A 58 6.47 10.45 -7.23
C ASP A 58 5.87 9.49 -8.27
N ARG A 59 6.04 9.82 -9.56
CA ARG A 59 5.59 8.94 -10.63
C ARG A 59 6.26 7.55 -10.59
N LEU A 60 7.58 7.50 -10.34
CA LEU A 60 8.28 6.21 -10.23
C LEU A 60 7.82 5.41 -9.02
N HIS A 61 7.49 6.07 -7.92
CA HIS A 61 6.89 5.41 -6.75
C HIS A 61 5.52 4.81 -7.08
N GLU A 62 4.65 5.57 -7.75
CA GLU A 62 3.34 5.09 -8.19
C GLU A 62 3.46 3.90 -9.17
N GLU A 63 4.32 4.01 -10.18
CA GLU A 63 4.58 2.92 -11.14
C GLU A 63 5.13 1.68 -10.44
N ASN A 64 6.07 1.83 -9.48
CA ASN A 64 6.62 0.71 -8.74
C ASN A 64 5.56 0.03 -7.87
N GLN A 65 4.71 0.81 -7.21
CA GLN A 65 3.59 0.27 -6.44
C GLN A 65 2.63 -0.51 -7.34
N LYS A 66 2.24 0.07 -8.46
CA LYS A 66 1.37 -0.58 -9.45
C LYS A 66 1.96 -1.91 -9.96
N LEU A 67 3.24 -1.93 -10.33
CA LEU A 67 3.90 -3.15 -10.78
C LEU A 67 3.95 -4.23 -9.69
N ARG A 68 4.17 -3.85 -8.44
CA ARG A 68 4.13 -4.79 -7.31
C ARG A 68 2.73 -5.38 -7.12
N ASP A 69 1.70 -4.57 -7.23
CA ASP A 69 0.32 -5.01 -7.09
C ASP A 69 -0.10 -5.91 -8.27
N GLU A 70 0.34 -5.60 -9.49
CA GLU A 70 0.14 -6.43 -10.67
C GLU A 70 0.83 -7.80 -10.55
N VAL A 71 2.08 -7.84 -10.10
CA VAL A 71 2.80 -9.10 -9.85
C VAL A 71 2.10 -9.90 -8.76
N ARG A 72 1.68 -9.25 -7.68
CA ARG A 72 0.93 -9.91 -6.60
C ARG A 72 -0.36 -10.54 -7.12
N ALA A 73 -1.16 -9.77 -7.85
CA ALA A 73 -2.43 -10.24 -8.39
C ALA A 73 -2.27 -11.34 -9.45
N SER A 74 -1.27 -11.24 -10.31
CA SER A 74 -1.11 -12.19 -11.43
C SER A 74 -0.40 -13.50 -11.06
N VAL A 75 0.49 -13.48 -10.06
CA VAL A 75 1.32 -14.63 -9.70
C VAL A 75 0.96 -15.16 -8.31
N PHE A 76 0.98 -14.32 -7.30
CA PHE A 76 0.81 -14.79 -5.92
C PHE A 76 -0.63 -15.15 -5.57
N ASP A 77 -1.63 -14.36 -5.98
CA ASP A 77 -3.02 -14.64 -5.63
C ASP A 77 -3.53 -15.98 -6.20
N PRO A 78 -3.24 -16.37 -7.46
CA PRO A 78 -3.59 -17.69 -7.96
C PRO A 78 -2.90 -18.82 -7.21
N ILE A 79 -1.59 -18.71 -6.94
CA ILE A 79 -0.83 -19.74 -6.23
C ILE A 79 -1.36 -19.92 -4.80
N THR A 80 -1.61 -18.84 -4.09
CA THR A 80 -2.15 -18.90 -2.72
C THR A 80 -3.57 -19.46 -2.72
N ALA A 81 -4.39 -19.16 -3.73
CA ALA A 81 -5.71 -19.74 -3.89
C ALA A 81 -5.64 -21.28 -4.11
N ASP A 82 -4.66 -21.76 -4.88
CA ASP A 82 -4.43 -23.18 -5.10
C ASP A 82 -3.95 -23.88 -3.83
N LEU A 83 -3.04 -23.25 -3.07
CA LEU A 83 -2.59 -23.75 -1.77
C LEU A 83 -3.74 -23.83 -0.75
N MET A 84 -4.62 -22.83 -0.70
CA MET A 84 -5.81 -22.87 0.17
C MET A 84 -6.76 -24.02 -0.22
N ARG A 85 -6.91 -24.33 -1.52
CA ARG A 85 -7.69 -25.47 -1.99
C ARG A 85 -7.06 -26.80 -1.61
N LEU A 86 -5.73 -26.88 -1.70
CA LEU A 86 -4.99 -28.07 -1.33
C LEU A 86 -5.08 -28.33 0.18
N TYR A 87 -4.96 -27.28 1.00
CA TYR A 87 -5.20 -27.34 2.44
C TYR A 87 -6.58 -27.90 2.76
N ASP A 88 -7.64 -27.36 2.15
CA ASP A 88 -9.01 -27.83 2.36
C ASP A 88 -9.18 -29.29 1.91
N SER A 89 -8.44 -29.71 0.87
CA SER A 89 -8.52 -31.09 0.40
C SER A 89 -7.96 -32.06 1.42
N PHE A 90 -6.77 -31.76 1.93
CA PHE A 90 -6.15 -32.61 2.95
C PHE A 90 -6.95 -32.69 4.25
N ARG A 91 -7.51 -31.58 4.73
CA ARG A 91 -8.39 -31.56 5.90
C ARG A 91 -9.63 -32.42 5.66
N ARG A 92 -10.33 -32.25 4.55
CA ARG A 92 -11.51 -33.08 4.21
C ARG A 92 -11.18 -34.55 4.05
N ASP A 93 -10.03 -34.89 3.50
CA ASP A 93 -9.62 -36.28 3.32
C ASP A 93 -9.27 -36.91 4.68
N ALA A 94 -8.65 -36.15 5.61
CA ALA A 94 -8.43 -36.59 6.98
C ALA A 94 -9.75 -36.87 7.71
N ASP A 95 -10.74 -35.96 7.59
CA ASP A 95 -12.07 -36.14 8.18
C ASP A 95 -12.78 -37.38 7.63
N ARG A 96 -12.78 -37.58 6.31
CA ARG A 96 -13.37 -38.76 5.67
C ARG A 96 -12.70 -40.07 6.10
N LEU A 97 -11.38 -40.08 6.19
CA LEU A 97 -10.62 -41.25 6.66
C LEU A 97 -10.97 -41.56 8.10
N THR A 98 -11.13 -40.56 8.96
CA THR A 98 -11.57 -40.71 10.36
C THR A 98 -12.97 -41.27 10.42
N GLU A 99 -13.93 -40.74 9.66
CA GLU A 99 -15.33 -41.20 9.59
C GLU A 99 -15.44 -42.65 9.09
N SER A 100 -14.56 -43.04 8.15
CA SER A 100 -14.53 -44.42 7.60
C SER A 100 -13.85 -45.43 8.48
N GLY A 101 -13.24 -45.01 9.60
CA GLY A 101 -12.47 -45.89 10.46
C GLY A 101 -11.17 -46.40 9.83
N ALA A 102 -10.58 -45.62 8.92
CA ALA A 102 -9.32 -45.96 8.26
C ALA A 102 -8.13 -45.97 9.25
N ASP A 103 -6.98 -46.46 8.76
CA ASP A 103 -5.74 -46.49 9.57
C ASP A 103 -5.42 -45.08 10.10
N PRO A 104 -5.25 -44.95 11.43
CA PRO A 104 -4.87 -43.68 12.07
C PRO A 104 -3.56 -43.08 11.52
N GLY A 105 -2.66 -43.91 10.94
CA GLY A 105 -1.45 -43.43 10.28
C GLY A 105 -1.73 -42.64 9.01
N LEU A 106 -2.75 -43.04 8.24
CA LEU A 106 -3.17 -42.28 7.04
C LEU A 106 -3.85 -40.96 7.42
N VAL A 107 -4.66 -40.94 8.46
CA VAL A 107 -5.28 -39.71 8.99
C VAL A 107 -4.20 -38.72 9.35
N LYS A 108 -3.24 -39.11 10.19
CA LYS A 108 -2.11 -38.26 10.60
C LYS A 108 -1.28 -37.77 9.42
N LEU A 109 -1.12 -38.59 8.38
CA LEU A 109 -0.38 -38.19 7.19
C LEU A 109 -1.11 -37.04 6.45
N MET A 110 -2.44 -37.12 6.29
CA MET A 110 -3.24 -36.05 5.66
C MET A 110 -3.21 -34.76 6.50
N GLU A 111 -3.33 -34.91 7.83
CA GLU A 111 -3.19 -33.76 8.75
C GLU A 111 -1.81 -33.10 8.63
N SER A 112 -0.73 -33.89 8.58
CA SER A 112 0.63 -33.35 8.40
C SER A 112 0.80 -32.60 7.09
N TYR A 113 0.23 -33.10 5.99
CA TYR A 113 0.26 -32.37 4.71
C TYR A 113 -0.54 -31.07 4.76
N ALA A 114 -1.68 -31.06 5.46
CA ALA A 114 -2.43 -29.83 5.69
C ALA A 114 -1.60 -28.81 6.48
N ASP A 115 -0.92 -29.25 7.54
CA ASP A 115 -0.07 -28.40 8.37
C ASP A 115 1.13 -27.83 7.57
N ASP A 116 1.74 -28.64 6.69
CA ASP A 116 2.81 -28.19 5.80
C ASP A 116 2.33 -27.10 4.83
N VAL A 117 1.13 -27.27 4.26
CA VAL A 117 0.53 -26.25 3.38
C VAL A 117 0.19 -24.98 4.16
N GLU A 118 -0.33 -25.12 5.39
CA GLU A 118 -0.59 -23.98 6.27
C GLU A 118 0.68 -23.19 6.56
N LEU A 119 1.80 -23.87 6.82
CA LEU A 119 3.09 -23.23 7.03
C LEU A 119 3.58 -22.46 5.79
N ILE A 120 3.31 -22.98 4.58
CA ILE A 120 3.62 -22.26 3.34
C ILE A 120 2.76 -21.01 3.21
N LEU A 121 1.46 -21.11 3.49
CA LEU A 121 0.54 -19.96 3.47
C LEU A 121 0.94 -18.90 4.51
N ASP A 122 1.38 -19.34 5.70
CA ASP A 122 1.92 -18.46 6.74
C ASP A 122 3.14 -17.66 6.27
N ARG A 123 4.07 -18.30 5.55
CA ARG A 123 5.22 -17.63 4.93
C ARG A 123 4.81 -16.63 3.84
N CYS A 124 3.66 -16.86 3.20
CA CYS A 124 3.06 -15.91 2.26
C CYS A 124 2.31 -14.74 2.98
N GLY A 125 2.34 -14.70 4.31
CA GLY A 125 1.67 -13.69 5.12
C GLY A 125 0.18 -13.92 5.31
N LEU A 126 -0.31 -15.14 5.07
CA LEU A 126 -1.71 -15.52 5.22
C LEU A 126 -1.89 -16.34 6.48
N GLU A 127 -2.89 -16.00 7.29
CA GLU A 127 -3.25 -16.78 8.48
C GLU A 127 -4.66 -17.34 8.38
N PRO A 128 -4.88 -18.59 8.79
CA PRO A 128 -6.22 -19.15 8.83
C PRO A 128 -7.03 -18.52 9.96
N PHE A 129 -8.34 -18.38 9.75
CA PHE A 129 -9.28 -18.07 10.80
C PHE A 129 -10.51 -18.95 10.69
N SER A 130 -11.10 -19.26 11.83
CA SER A 130 -12.30 -20.06 11.93
C SER A 130 -13.30 -19.38 12.84
N ALA A 131 -14.50 -19.95 12.93
CA ALA A 131 -15.53 -19.52 13.85
C ALA A 131 -16.12 -20.75 14.54
N ALA A 132 -16.66 -20.57 15.73
CA ALA A 132 -17.32 -21.65 16.44
C ALA A 132 -18.75 -21.90 15.90
N VAL A 133 -19.20 -23.14 16.00
CA VAL A 133 -20.61 -23.47 15.79
C VAL A 133 -21.47 -22.65 16.75
N GLY A 134 -22.54 -22.06 16.24
CA GLY A 134 -23.42 -21.16 17.02
C GLY A 134 -23.03 -19.67 16.96
N GLU A 135 -21.88 -19.32 16.38
CA GLU A 135 -21.57 -17.91 16.12
C GLU A 135 -22.49 -17.29 15.07
N PRO A 136 -22.81 -15.98 15.18
CA PRO A 136 -23.66 -15.30 14.22
C PRO A 136 -22.95 -15.09 12.87
N PHE A 137 -23.75 -15.03 11.80
CA PHE A 137 -23.25 -14.66 10.48
C PHE A 137 -22.61 -13.26 10.49
N ARG A 138 -21.41 -13.15 9.88
CA ARG A 138 -20.72 -11.87 9.68
C ARG A 138 -20.50 -11.67 8.18
N ARG A 139 -21.11 -10.61 7.65
CA ARG A 139 -20.93 -10.26 6.25
C ARG A 139 -19.47 -9.85 5.98
N GLY A 140 -18.86 -10.44 4.95
CA GLY A 140 -17.46 -10.21 4.59
C GLY A 140 -16.53 -11.31 5.12
N ASP A 141 -16.74 -11.78 6.34
CA ASP A 141 -15.95 -12.85 6.95
C ASP A 141 -16.45 -14.25 6.55
N HIS A 142 -17.76 -14.38 6.35
CA HIS A 142 -18.44 -15.66 6.13
C HIS A 142 -19.16 -15.73 4.79
N VAL A 143 -19.09 -16.91 4.16
CA VAL A 143 -19.85 -17.28 2.97
C VAL A 143 -20.73 -18.49 3.27
N VAL A 144 -22.00 -18.40 2.91
CA VAL A 144 -22.97 -19.49 3.05
C VAL A 144 -22.70 -20.58 2.00
N SER A 145 -22.31 -21.77 2.46
CA SER A 145 -22.10 -22.95 1.61
C SER A 145 -23.27 -23.93 1.61
N GLY A 146 -24.25 -23.70 2.46
CA GLY A 146 -25.44 -24.49 2.59
C GLY A 146 -26.26 -24.05 3.80
N THR A 147 -27.41 -24.67 3.97
CA THR A 147 -28.31 -24.41 5.11
C THR A 147 -28.68 -25.71 5.83
N VAL A 148 -28.91 -25.58 7.13
CA VAL A 148 -29.43 -26.63 7.99
C VAL A 148 -30.72 -26.12 8.61
N GLU A 149 -31.73 -26.97 8.77
CA GLU A 149 -32.98 -26.59 9.41
C GLU A 149 -32.73 -26.32 10.90
N ALA A 150 -33.18 -25.16 11.38
CA ALA A 150 -33.09 -24.80 12.78
C ALA A 150 -34.14 -25.55 13.60
N SER A 151 -33.69 -26.24 14.64
CA SER A 151 -34.60 -26.87 15.63
C SER A 151 -35.11 -25.87 16.68
N ASP A 152 -34.37 -24.74 16.84
CA ASP A 152 -34.71 -23.68 17.79
C ASP A 152 -34.58 -22.32 17.10
N PRO A 153 -35.55 -21.40 17.25
CA PRO A 153 -35.47 -20.05 16.73
C PRO A 153 -34.19 -19.28 17.14
N ALA A 154 -33.62 -19.60 18.28
CA ALA A 154 -32.37 -19.00 18.75
C ALA A 154 -31.13 -19.39 17.93
N GLN A 155 -31.22 -20.43 17.11
CA GLN A 155 -30.14 -20.88 16.21
C GLN A 155 -30.15 -20.14 14.88
N LEU A 156 -31.21 -19.44 14.52
CA LEU A 156 -31.36 -18.78 13.22
C LEU A 156 -30.19 -17.84 12.93
N ASP A 157 -29.71 -17.88 11.67
CA ASP A 157 -28.57 -17.09 11.15
C ASP A 157 -27.23 -17.35 11.89
N ARG A 158 -27.14 -18.46 12.62
CA ARG A 158 -25.92 -18.91 13.28
C ARG A 158 -25.25 -20.03 12.47
N ILE A 159 -23.94 -20.18 12.68
CA ILE A 159 -23.13 -21.24 12.06
C ILE A 159 -23.62 -22.60 12.58
N ALA A 160 -24.04 -23.47 11.67
CA ALA A 160 -24.37 -24.85 11.94
C ALA A 160 -23.15 -25.78 11.81
N GLU A 161 -22.33 -25.53 10.81
CA GLU A 161 -21.15 -26.34 10.49
C GLU A 161 -20.14 -25.51 9.73
N VAL A 162 -18.86 -25.60 10.08
CA VAL A 162 -17.76 -25.00 9.31
C VAL A 162 -17.30 -25.98 8.24
N ILE A 163 -17.34 -25.54 6.97
CA ILE A 163 -16.98 -26.37 5.81
C ILE A 163 -15.52 -26.14 5.39
N ALA A 164 -15.04 -24.89 5.50
CA ALA A 164 -13.65 -24.54 5.20
C ALA A 164 -13.28 -23.27 5.97
N VAL A 165 -12.09 -23.23 6.50
CA VAL A 165 -11.55 -22.07 7.21
C VAL A 165 -11.37 -20.88 6.26
N GLY A 166 -11.49 -19.67 6.78
CA GLY A 166 -11.13 -18.46 6.06
C GLY A 166 -9.63 -18.21 6.11
N PHE A 167 -9.13 -17.33 5.24
CA PHE A 167 -7.75 -16.85 5.29
C PHE A 167 -7.74 -15.33 5.19
N ARG A 168 -6.90 -14.70 5.99
CA ARG A 168 -6.69 -13.24 5.97
C ARG A 168 -5.21 -12.91 5.88
N ASP A 169 -4.92 -11.77 5.31
CA ASP A 169 -3.59 -11.18 5.30
C ASP A 169 -3.23 -10.75 6.72
N ARG A 170 -2.12 -11.26 7.27
CA ARG A 170 -1.68 -11.00 8.64
C ARG A 170 -1.33 -9.54 8.88
N ALA A 171 -0.76 -8.85 7.89
CA ALA A 171 -0.29 -7.48 8.04
C ALA A 171 -1.43 -6.46 7.98
N THR A 172 -2.43 -6.70 7.12
CA THR A 172 -3.52 -5.76 6.84
C THR A 172 -4.85 -6.17 7.50
N GLY A 173 -4.99 -7.43 7.92
CA GLY A 173 -6.25 -8.01 8.37
C GLY A 173 -7.28 -8.23 7.24
N GLN A 174 -6.92 -7.93 5.99
CA GLN A 174 -7.82 -8.08 4.85
C GLN A 174 -8.17 -9.54 4.60
N ILE A 175 -9.46 -9.85 4.49
CA ILE A 175 -9.95 -11.18 4.14
C ILE A 175 -9.55 -11.50 2.69
N LYS A 176 -8.73 -12.52 2.52
CA LYS A 176 -8.34 -13.06 1.20
C LYS A 176 -9.28 -14.17 0.74
N ARG A 177 -9.74 -14.97 1.68
CA ARG A 177 -10.77 -15.97 1.46
C ARG A 177 -11.71 -16.00 2.68
N PRO A 178 -13.01 -15.76 2.51
CA PRO A 178 -13.96 -15.87 3.61
C PRO A 178 -14.12 -17.31 4.09
N LEU A 179 -14.47 -17.48 5.36
CA LEU A 179 -14.84 -18.75 5.97
C LEU A 179 -16.12 -19.28 5.29
N ARG A 180 -16.13 -20.54 4.95
CA ARG A 180 -17.29 -21.22 4.36
C ARG A 180 -17.99 -22.06 5.41
N ALA A 181 -19.30 -21.82 5.60
CA ALA A 181 -20.07 -22.51 6.60
C ALA A 181 -21.51 -22.79 6.14
N LYS A 182 -22.13 -23.77 6.74
CA LYS A 182 -23.60 -23.94 6.70
C LYS A 182 -24.20 -23.12 7.84
N PHE A 183 -25.37 -22.55 7.60
CA PHE A 183 -26.09 -21.74 8.57
C PHE A 183 -27.48 -22.30 8.84
N TYR A 184 -27.95 -22.12 10.06
CA TYR A 184 -29.31 -22.49 10.42
C TYR A 184 -30.32 -21.55 9.77
N ARG A 185 -31.31 -22.11 9.12
CA ARG A 185 -32.45 -21.42 8.48
C ARG A 185 -33.77 -21.98 8.96
N PRO A 186 -34.86 -21.22 8.90
CA PRO A 186 -36.20 -21.77 9.14
C PRO A 186 -36.45 -22.94 8.21
N GLY A 187 -37.04 -24.01 8.69
CA GLY A 187 -37.54 -25.07 7.84
C GLY A 187 -38.52 -24.51 6.82
N ILE A 188 -38.39 -24.93 5.57
CA ILE A 188 -39.39 -24.58 4.55
C ILE A 188 -40.64 -25.35 4.95
N SER A 189 -41.57 -24.70 5.67
CA SER A 189 -42.92 -25.22 5.79
C SER A 189 -43.46 -25.25 4.36
N ALA A 190 -43.60 -26.46 3.79
CA ALA A 190 -44.35 -26.66 2.58
C ALA A 190 -45.80 -26.33 2.90
N ASP A 191 -46.14 -25.06 2.77
CA ASP A 191 -47.50 -24.61 2.82
C ASP A 191 -48.20 -25.13 1.55
N LYS A 192 -49.17 -25.94 1.76
CA LYS A 192 -49.90 -26.73 0.80
C LYS A 192 -51.14 -25.96 0.37
#